data_32d67c2eda0a06b34d06e10db8dfa82e
#
_entry.id   32d67c2eda0a06b34d06e10db8dfa82e
#
_cell.length_a   1.000
_cell.length_b   1.000
_cell.length_c   1.000
_cell.angle_alpha   90.00
_cell.angle_beta   90.00
_cell.angle_gamma   90.00
#
_symmetry.space_group_name_H-M   'P 1'
#
loop_
_entity.id
_entity.type
_entity.pdbx_description
1 polymer ?
#
loop_
_entity_poly.entity_id
_entity_poly.type
_entity_poly.pdbx_seq_one_letter_code
_entity_poly.pdbx_strand_id
1 'polypeptide(L)'
;DGALLLIDSAEGVMPQTKFVLSKALKQGLKPIVVINKLDKADQRANEVLDETFDLFVSLDANEEQLDFPVLYASGRSGWADTEVEGPRENLNPLLDLILEHVKPKKFEKEKPFAMLSTLLYADSFLGRSLVGRITQGTAKANQSIKAINLKGEKVDEGKLTKIFRYEGTKKVPIEVGEAGDIVVIAGLEKANVADTICDLNVNEPISATPIDPPTMSI
;
A
#
# COMPACT_ATOMS: atom_id res chain seq x y z
N ASP A 1 -2.31 0.73 4.86
CA ASP A 1 -3.26 0.96 5.95
C ASP A 1 -4.10 -0.29 6.24
N GLY A 2 -4.43 -1.11 5.24
CA GLY A 2 -5.10 -2.40 5.34
C GLY A 2 -4.67 -3.33 4.22
N ALA A 3 -5.02 -4.60 4.30
CA ALA A 3 -4.74 -5.59 3.27
C ALA A 3 -5.95 -6.52 3.08
N LEU A 4 -6.27 -6.80 1.82
CA LEU A 4 -7.18 -7.88 1.45
C LEU A 4 -6.35 -9.09 1.06
N LEU A 5 -6.51 -10.20 1.75
CA LEU A 5 -5.88 -11.48 1.43
C LEU A 5 -6.85 -12.30 0.58
N LEU A 6 -6.64 -12.30 -0.74
CA LEU A 6 -7.46 -13.06 -1.67
C LEU A 6 -6.95 -14.50 -1.78
N ILE A 7 -7.84 -15.46 -1.54
CA ILE A 7 -7.53 -16.90 -1.61
C ILE A 7 -8.53 -17.56 -2.55
N ASP A 8 -8.05 -18.41 -3.44
CA ASP A 8 -8.89 -19.20 -4.35
C ASP A 8 -9.59 -20.32 -3.58
N SER A 9 -10.91 -20.41 -3.67
CA SER A 9 -11.72 -21.39 -2.93
C SER A 9 -11.48 -22.85 -3.31
N ALA A 10 -10.86 -23.11 -4.45
CA ALA A 10 -10.50 -24.45 -4.91
C ALA A 10 -9.02 -24.78 -4.66
N GLU A 11 -8.11 -23.84 -4.99
CA GLU A 11 -6.67 -24.05 -4.85
C GLU A 11 -6.17 -23.91 -3.40
N GLY A 12 -6.82 -23.05 -2.59
CA GLY A 12 -6.43 -22.79 -1.21
C GLY A 12 -5.18 -21.92 -1.08
N VAL A 13 -4.41 -22.17 -0.02
CA VAL A 13 -3.22 -21.39 0.32
C VAL A 13 -2.04 -21.75 -0.56
N MET A 14 -1.52 -20.77 -1.29
CA MET A 14 -0.38 -20.90 -2.21
C MET A 14 0.90 -20.26 -1.63
N PRO A 15 2.12 -20.63 -2.14
CA PRO A 15 3.37 -20.04 -1.66
C PRO A 15 3.40 -18.51 -1.71
N GLN A 16 2.78 -17.89 -2.74
CA GLN A 16 2.66 -16.44 -2.86
C GLN A 16 1.79 -15.87 -1.73
N THR A 17 0.71 -16.55 -1.37
CA THR A 17 -0.17 -16.18 -0.25
C THR A 17 0.62 -16.11 1.05
N LYS A 18 1.45 -17.14 1.32
CA LYS A 18 2.32 -17.20 2.49
C LYS A 18 3.31 -16.03 2.52
N PHE A 19 3.94 -15.73 1.39
CA PHE A 19 4.91 -14.62 1.30
C PHE A 19 4.25 -13.27 1.57
N VAL A 20 3.14 -12.98 0.91
CA VAL A 20 2.41 -11.70 1.06
C VAL A 20 1.88 -11.54 2.48
N LEU A 21 1.27 -12.58 3.04
CA LEU A 21 0.76 -12.57 4.41
C LEU A 21 1.87 -12.34 5.43
N SER A 22 3.02 -13.03 5.31
CA SER A 22 4.18 -12.80 6.18
C SER A 22 4.63 -11.34 6.20
N LYS A 23 4.64 -10.68 5.04
CA LYS A 23 5.00 -9.25 4.95
C LYS A 23 3.92 -8.36 5.59
N ALA A 24 2.64 -8.65 5.38
CA ALA A 24 1.53 -7.90 5.98
C ALA A 24 1.54 -7.99 7.51
N LEU A 25 1.68 -9.20 8.07
CA LEU A 25 1.73 -9.42 9.51
C LEU A 25 2.92 -8.72 10.19
N LYS A 26 4.11 -8.78 9.57
CA LYS A 26 5.31 -8.07 10.06
C LYS A 26 5.17 -6.54 10.07
N GLN A 27 4.31 -6.00 9.21
CA GLN A 27 3.97 -4.57 9.21
C GLN A 27 2.85 -4.21 10.19
N GLY A 28 2.37 -5.17 10.98
CA GLY A 28 1.29 -4.97 11.95
C GLY A 28 -0.09 -4.78 11.31
N LEU A 29 -0.25 -5.17 10.02
CA LEU A 29 -1.55 -5.11 9.38
C LEU A 29 -2.48 -6.21 9.91
N LYS A 30 -3.78 -5.90 9.94
CA LYS A 30 -4.87 -6.85 10.20
C LYS A 30 -5.55 -7.14 8.86
N PRO A 31 -5.22 -8.25 8.18
CA PRO A 31 -5.79 -8.55 6.88
C PRO A 31 -7.29 -8.90 6.97
N ILE A 32 -8.03 -8.54 5.93
CA ILE A 32 -9.36 -9.08 5.66
C ILE A 32 -9.16 -10.27 4.72
N VAL A 33 -9.63 -11.45 5.10
CA VAL A 33 -9.55 -12.65 4.27
C VAL A 33 -10.75 -12.69 3.32
N VAL A 34 -10.51 -12.90 2.04
CA VAL A 34 -11.55 -13.05 1.03
C VAL A 34 -11.34 -14.37 0.29
N ILE A 35 -12.17 -15.35 0.57
CA ILE A 35 -12.20 -16.63 -0.14
C ILE A 35 -12.98 -16.42 -1.42
N ASN A 36 -12.26 -16.31 -2.52
CA ASN A 36 -12.79 -15.92 -3.83
C ASN A 36 -13.00 -17.12 -4.76
N LYS A 37 -13.73 -16.89 -5.84
CA LYS A 37 -14.07 -17.87 -6.88
C LYS A 37 -15.04 -18.97 -6.40
N LEU A 38 -15.99 -18.63 -5.51
CA LEU A 38 -17.03 -19.55 -5.08
C LEU A 38 -17.98 -19.98 -6.20
N ASP A 39 -17.87 -19.39 -7.38
CA ASP A 39 -18.57 -19.82 -8.61
C ASP A 39 -17.98 -21.10 -9.22
N LYS A 40 -16.81 -21.57 -8.77
CA LYS A 40 -16.23 -22.84 -9.22
C LYS A 40 -16.99 -24.05 -8.65
N ALA A 41 -17.11 -25.11 -9.45
CA ALA A 41 -17.78 -26.35 -9.04
C ALA A 41 -16.97 -27.17 -8.02
N ASP A 42 -15.65 -27.01 -8.01
CA ASP A 42 -14.69 -27.71 -7.16
C ASP A 42 -14.28 -26.88 -5.93
N GLN A 43 -15.05 -25.86 -5.58
CA GLN A 43 -14.79 -25.03 -4.40
C GLN A 43 -14.89 -25.86 -3.10
N ARG A 44 -14.01 -25.58 -2.15
CA ARG A 44 -13.93 -26.20 -0.82
C ARG A 44 -13.68 -25.12 0.25
N ALA A 45 -14.53 -24.10 0.25
CA ALA A 45 -14.33 -22.86 1.00
C ALA A 45 -14.06 -23.06 2.50
N ASN A 46 -14.74 -24.02 3.16
CA ASN A 46 -14.54 -24.30 4.59
C ASN A 46 -13.14 -24.86 4.86
N GLU A 47 -12.68 -25.82 4.05
CA GLU A 47 -11.32 -26.37 4.17
C GLU A 47 -10.26 -25.29 3.93
N VAL A 48 -10.50 -24.42 2.95
CA VAL A 48 -9.60 -23.30 2.63
C VAL A 48 -9.56 -22.29 3.77
N LEU A 49 -10.65 -22.08 4.50
CA LEU A 49 -10.65 -21.25 5.70
C LEU A 49 -9.76 -21.84 6.79
N ASP A 50 -9.86 -23.15 7.03
CA ASP A 50 -9.02 -23.85 8.02
C ASP A 50 -7.53 -23.78 7.61
N GLU A 51 -7.20 -24.05 6.34
CA GLU A 51 -5.84 -23.90 5.81
C GLU A 51 -5.30 -22.47 6.00
N THR A 52 -6.18 -21.47 5.85
CA THR A 52 -5.82 -20.07 6.02
C THR A 52 -5.51 -19.76 7.47
N PHE A 53 -6.34 -20.23 8.39
CA PHE A 53 -6.11 -20.08 9.82
C PHE A 53 -4.79 -20.73 10.26
N ASP A 54 -4.52 -21.96 9.81
CA ASP A 54 -3.26 -22.66 10.06
C ASP A 54 -2.05 -21.88 9.51
N LEU A 55 -2.21 -21.24 8.34
CA LEU A 55 -1.17 -20.37 7.79
C LEU A 55 -0.88 -19.18 8.70
N PHE A 56 -1.90 -18.46 9.20
CA PHE A 56 -1.71 -17.36 10.15
C PHE A 56 -0.97 -17.82 11.41
N VAL A 57 -1.37 -18.96 11.99
CA VAL A 57 -0.69 -19.56 13.15
C VAL A 57 0.77 -19.89 12.81
N SER A 58 1.04 -20.48 11.65
CA SER A 58 2.41 -20.84 11.22
C SER A 58 3.33 -19.64 10.97
N LEU A 59 2.76 -18.45 10.85
CA LEU A 59 3.46 -17.18 10.66
C LEU A 59 3.54 -16.33 11.93
N ASP A 60 3.26 -16.93 13.10
CA ASP A 60 3.29 -16.28 14.41
C ASP A 60 2.36 -15.05 14.49
N ALA A 61 1.18 -15.10 13.87
CA ALA A 61 0.17 -14.06 13.99
C ALA A 61 -0.27 -13.90 15.46
N ASN A 62 -0.41 -12.65 15.91
CA ASN A 62 -0.90 -12.37 17.27
C ASN A 62 -2.44 -12.54 17.36
N GLU A 63 -2.99 -12.51 18.58
CA GLU A 63 -4.42 -12.70 18.82
C GLU A 63 -5.32 -11.77 17.99
N GLU A 64 -4.92 -10.47 17.86
CA GLU A 64 -5.67 -9.50 17.07
C GLU A 64 -5.60 -9.78 15.56
N GLN A 65 -4.53 -10.41 15.08
CA GLN A 65 -4.38 -10.81 13.69
C GLN A 65 -5.05 -12.14 13.38
N LEU A 66 -5.23 -13.02 14.39
CA LEU A 66 -5.99 -14.26 14.27
C LEU A 66 -7.50 -14.04 14.25
N ASP A 67 -7.97 -12.93 14.82
CA ASP A 67 -9.36 -12.48 14.76
C ASP A 67 -9.64 -11.72 13.46
N PHE A 68 -9.29 -12.33 12.33
CA PHE A 68 -9.48 -11.70 11.01
C PHE A 68 -10.90 -11.90 10.49
N PRO A 69 -11.51 -10.86 9.92
CA PRO A 69 -12.81 -11.01 9.26
C PRO A 69 -12.67 -11.78 7.94
N VAL A 70 -13.69 -12.59 7.65
CA VAL A 70 -13.74 -13.46 6.46
C VAL A 70 -14.94 -13.08 5.59
N LEU A 71 -14.72 -13.02 4.28
CA LEU A 71 -15.77 -12.93 3.27
C LEU A 71 -15.59 -13.99 2.21
N TYR A 72 -16.73 -14.44 1.69
CA TYR A 72 -16.84 -15.35 0.59
C TYR A 72 -17.26 -14.59 -0.65
N ALA A 73 -16.60 -14.82 -1.79
CA ALA A 73 -16.83 -13.96 -2.95
C ALA A 73 -16.72 -14.68 -4.28
N SER A 74 -17.34 -14.09 -5.29
CA SER A 74 -17.04 -14.33 -6.69
C SER A 74 -16.79 -13.00 -7.38
N GLY A 75 -15.52 -12.63 -7.54
CA GLY A 75 -15.16 -11.42 -8.27
C GLY A 75 -15.62 -11.42 -9.72
N ARG A 76 -15.74 -12.62 -10.34
CA ARG A 76 -16.29 -12.78 -11.69
C ARG A 76 -17.78 -12.43 -11.75
N SER A 77 -18.53 -12.87 -10.75
CA SER A 77 -19.99 -12.65 -10.69
C SER A 77 -20.36 -11.35 -9.98
N GLY A 78 -19.39 -10.65 -9.37
CA GLY A 78 -19.56 -9.32 -8.78
C GLY A 78 -20.27 -9.30 -7.43
N TRP A 79 -20.07 -10.33 -6.58
CA TRP A 79 -20.66 -10.40 -5.25
C TRP A 79 -19.67 -10.82 -4.16
N ALA A 80 -19.96 -10.45 -2.93
CA ALA A 80 -19.31 -10.92 -1.72
C ALA A 80 -20.36 -11.09 -0.60
N ASP A 81 -20.13 -12.02 0.32
CA ASP A 81 -21.01 -12.30 1.43
C ASP A 81 -20.24 -12.76 2.67
N THR A 82 -20.85 -12.68 3.84
CA THR A 82 -20.31 -13.18 5.10
C THR A 82 -20.49 -14.70 5.28
N GLU A 83 -21.36 -15.30 4.49
CA GLU A 83 -21.68 -16.73 4.52
C GLU A 83 -21.48 -17.37 3.15
N VAL A 84 -21.09 -18.67 3.14
CA VAL A 84 -20.90 -19.45 1.90
C VAL A 84 -22.19 -19.52 1.09
N GLU A 85 -23.33 -19.68 1.76
CA GLU A 85 -24.67 -19.78 1.16
C GLU A 85 -25.46 -18.46 1.21
N GLY A 86 -24.77 -17.33 1.35
CA GLY A 86 -25.40 -16.03 1.42
C GLY A 86 -26.12 -15.58 0.14
N PRO A 87 -26.80 -14.42 0.17
CA PRO A 87 -27.68 -13.95 -0.92
C PRO A 87 -26.97 -13.62 -2.24
N ARG A 88 -25.64 -13.43 -2.24
CA ARG A 88 -24.81 -13.22 -3.45
C ARG A 88 -25.25 -12.07 -4.37
N GLU A 89 -25.66 -10.94 -3.78
CA GLU A 89 -26.26 -9.84 -4.52
C GLU A 89 -25.25 -8.89 -5.18
N ASN A 90 -24.25 -8.44 -4.42
CA ASN A 90 -23.29 -7.41 -4.87
C ASN A 90 -22.02 -7.42 -4.00
N LEU A 91 -21.10 -6.47 -4.25
CA LEU A 91 -19.86 -6.32 -3.50
C LEU A 91 -19.97 -5.39 -2.27
N ASN A 92 -21.15 -4.88 -1.93
CA ASN A 92 -21.30 -3.97 -0.78
C ASN A 92 -20.80 -4.57 0.53
N PRO A 93 -21.05 -5.86 0.87
CA PRO A 93 -20.51 -6.43 2.11
C PRO A 93 -18.98 -6.32 2.22
N LEU A 94 -18.25 -6.45 1.11
CA LEU A 94 -16.80 -6.25 1.10
C LEU A 94 -16.42 -4.78 1.29
N LEU A 95 -17.11 -3.87 0.62
CA LEU A 95 -16.82 -2.43 0.71
C LEU A 95 -17.13 -1.89 2.11
N ASP A 96 -18.24 -2.30 2.69
CA ASP A 96 -18.65 -1.92 4.05
C ASP A 96 -17.65 -2.46 5.08
N LEU A 97 -17.24 -3.71 4.96
CA LEU A 97 -16.22 -4.30 5.83
C LEU A 97 -14.87 -3.58 5.73
N ILE A 98 -14.45 -3.17 4.53
CA ILE A 98 -13.23 -2.38 4.36
C ILE A 98 -13.34 -1.05 5.13
N LEU A 99 -14.47 -0.35 5.02
CA LEU A 99 -14.70 0.93 5.71
C LEU A 99 -14.73 0.76 7.25
N GLU A 100 -15.27 -0.34 7.73
CA GLU A 100 -15.33 -0.65 9.16
C GLU A 100 -13.96 -1.07 9.72
N HIS A 101 -13.28 -1.99 9.03
CA HIS A 101 -12.07 -2.65 9.52
C HIS A 101 -10.80 -1.81 9.29
N VAL A 102 -10.69 -1.11 8.16
CA VAL A 102 -9.52 -0.31 7.81
C VAL A 102 -9.73 1.13 8.22
N LYS A 103 -9.21 1.49 9.39
CA LYS A 103 -9.31 2.87 9.88
C LYS A 103 -8.34 3.79 9.11
N PRO A 104 -8.82 4.96 8.63
CA PRO A 104 -7.94 5.91 7.95
C PRO A 104 -6.88 6.44 8.91
N LYS A 105 -5.65 6.56 8.41
CA LYS A 105 -4.57 7.22 9.17
C LYS A 105 -4.87 8.70 9.34
N LYS A 106 -4.58 9.23 10.53
CA LYS A 106 -4.56 10.67 10.77
C LYS A 106 -3.24 11.23 10.29
N PHE A 107 -3.28 12.26 9.47
CA PHE A 107 -2.10 12.94 8.95
C PHE A 107 -1.99 14.35 9.50
N GLU A 108 -0.78 14.79 9.77
CA GLU A 108 -0.49 16.12 10.32
C GLU A 108 -0.25 17.12 9.17
N LYS A 109 -1.33 17.76 8.71
CA LYS A 109 -1.29 18.69 7.57
C LYS A 109 -0.53 20.00 7.87
N GLU A 110 -0.45 20.41 9.14
CA GLU A 110 0.19 21.66 9.58
C GLU A 110 1.71 21.55 9.72
N LYS A 111 2.26 20.33 9.69
CA LYS A 111 3.71 20.13 9.73
C LYS A 111 4.37 20.51 8.41
N PRO A 112 5.71 20.78 8.40
CA PRO A 112 6.47 20.92 7.17
C PRO A 112 6.31 19.68 6.27
N PHE A 113 6.29 19.89 4.96
CA PHE A 113 6.17 18.81 3.99
C PHE A 113 7.23 17.72 4.16
N ALA A 114 6.79 16.46 4.17
CA ALA A 114 7.66 15.31 4.04
C ALA A 114 6.95 14.12 3.39
N MET A 115 7.67 13.43 2.50
CA MET A 115 7.21 12.29 1.71
C MET A 115 8.33 11.24 1.65
N LEU A 116 8.00 9.96 1.83
CA LEU A 116 8.91 8.86 1.56
C LEU A 116 8.82 8.47 0.08
N SER A 117 9.95 8.49 -0.63
CA SER A 117 10.02 7.98 -2.01
C SER A 117 9.98 6.45 -2.03
N THR A 118 8.97 5.88 -2.67
CA THR A 118 8.77 4.41 -2.76
C THR A 118 9.04 3.85 -4.15
N LEU A 119 8.88 4.66 -5.20
CA LEU A 119 9.14 4.27 -6.58
C LEU A 119 9.86 5.41 -7.31
N LEU A 120 10.66 5.01 -8.30
CA LEU A 120 11.39 5.90 -9.18
C LEU A 120 11.04 5.57 -10.63
N TYR A 121 10.68 6.60 -11.41
CA TYR A 121 10.49 6.51 -12.85
C TYR A 121 11.43 7.47 -13.58
N ALA A 122 11.91 7.05 -14.74
CA ALA A 122 12.53 7.94 -15.71
C ALA A 122 11.46 8.31 -16.75
N ASP A 123 11.09 9.59 -16.78
CA ASP A 123 10.15 10.15 -17.75
C ASP A 123 10.94 10.95 -18.79
N SER A 124 10.64 10.76 -20.08
CA SER A 124 11.38 11.45 -21.17
C SER A 124 11.22 12.96 -21.16
N PHE A 125 10.12 13.49 -20.57
CA PHE A 125 9.84 14.92 -20.49
C PHE A 125 10.14 15.53 -19.13
N LEU A 126 9.90 14.78 -18.06
CA LEU A 126 10.03 15.25 -16.68
C LEU A 126 11.37 14.86 -16.05
N GLY A 127 12.13 13.99 -16.72
CA GLY A 127 13.33 13.40 -16.17
C GLY A 127 13.02 12.44 -15.03
N ARG A 128 13.77 12.56 -13.94
CA ARG A 128 13.62 11.72 -12.76
C ARG A 128 12.34 12.08 -11.99
N SER A 129 11.44 11.13 -11.84
CA SER A 129 10.16 11.29 -11.16
C SER A 129 10.06 10.32 -9.99
N LEU A 130 9.76 10.83 -8.81
CA LEU A 130 9.66 10.08 -7.56
C LEU A 130 8.20 9.92 -7.17
N VAL A 131 7.81 8.73 -6.76
CA VAL A 131 6.46 8.43 -6.28
C VAL A 131 6.50 8.11 -4.80
N GLY A 132 5.54 8.63 -4.06
CA GLY A 132 5.40 8.32 -2.64
C GLY A 132 4.12 8.89 -2.06
N ARG A 133 3.84 8.51 -0.82
CA ARG A 133 2.76 9.10 -0.04
C ARG A 133 3.30 10.27 0.78
N ILE A 134 2.63 11.41 0.72
CA ILE A 134 2.91 12.53 1.61
C ILE A 134 2.53 12.10 3.03
N THR A 135 3.48 12.05 3.93
CA THR A 135 3.27 11.59 5.32
C THR A 135 2.84 12.74 6.23
N GLN A 136 3.28 13.95 5.92
CA GLN A 136 2.92 15.17 6.65
C GLN A 136 3.04 16.41 5.76
N GLY A 137 2.33 17.46 6.16
CA GLY A 137 2.39 18.76 5.50
C GLY A 137 1.73 18.79 4.13
N THR A 138 2.17 19.74 3.33
CA THR A 138 1.60 20.04 2.01
C THR A 138 2.71 20.30 1.01
N ALA A 139 2.69 19.61 -0.11
CA ALA A 139 3.59 19.85 -1.24
C ALA A 139 2.96 20.85 -2.21
N LYS A 140 3.70 21.88 -2.62
CA LYS A 140 3.26 22.89 -3.59
C LYS A 140 4.20 22.94 -4.78
N ALA A 141 3.65 23.17 -5.97
CA ALA A 141 4.46 23.40 -7.16
C ALA A 141 5.38 24.62 -6.95
N ASN A 142 6.61 24.54 -7.48
CA ASN A 142 7.68 25.53 -7.33
C ASN A 142 8.26 25.73 -5.91
N GLN A 143 7.84 24.93 -4.93
CA GLN A 143 8.40 24.92 -3.58
C GLN A 143 9.86 24.43 -3.60
N SER A 144 10.73 25.02 -2.78
CA SER A 144 12.08 24.51 -2.54
C SER A 144 12.02 23.28 -1.64
N ILE A 145 12.64 22.20 -2.08
CA ILE A 145 12.65 20.90 -1.38
C ILE A 145 14.06 20.32 -1.37
N LYS A 146 14.31 19.43 -0.44
CA LYS A 146 15.52 18.59 -0.40
C LYS A 146 15.18 17.12 -0.29
N ALA A 147 16.15 16.27 -0.63
CA ALA A 147 16.15 14.86 -0.35
C ALA A 147 17.17 14.53 0.73
N ILE A 148 16.78 13.74 1.73
CA ILE A 148 17.67 13.19 2.76
C ILE A 148 17.59 11.67 2.74
N ASN A 149 18.75 11.02 2.90
CA ASN A 149 18.80 9.55 2.98
C ASN A 149 18.39 9.03 4.37
N LEU A 150 18.35 7.72 4.55
CA LEU A 150 18.00 7.08 5.83
C LEU A 150 18.94 7.44 7.00
N LYS A 151 20.14 7.99 6.71
CA LYS A 151 21.07 8.48 7.74
C LYS A 151 20.85 9.96 8.09
N GLY A 152 19.91 10.65 7.43
CA GLY A 152 19.66 12.06 7.58
C GLY A 152 20.62 12.96 6.79
N GLU A 153 21.47 12.38 5.93
CA GLU A 153 22.39 13.15 5.09
C GLU A 153 21.64 13.71 3.86
N LYS A 154 21.91 14.98 3.53
CA LYS A 154 21.34 15.61 2.34
C LYS A 154 21.92 15.00 1.07
N VAL A 155 21.06 14.43 0.23
CA VAL A 155 21.42 13.80 -1.06
C VAL A 155 21.25 14.79 -2.21
N ASP A 156 20.19 15.59 -2.17
CA ASP A 156 19.83 16.51 -3.23
C ASP A 156 19.04 17.72 -2.71
N GLU A 157 19.00 18.79 -3.49
CA GLU A 157 18.19 19.99 -3.20
C GLU A 157 17.76 20.63 -4.52
N GLY A 158 16.50 21.04 -4.62
CA GLY A 158 15.96 21.61 -5.83
C GLY A 158 14.59 22.23 -5.62
N LYS A 159 13.90 22.47 -6.73
CA LYS A 159 12.51 22.93 -6.73
C LYS A 159 11.61 21.81 -7.20
N LEU A 160 10.47 21.66 -6.55
CA LEU A 160 9.41 20.76 -6.95
C LEU A 160 8.74 21.31 -8.22
N THR A 161 9.20 20.89 -9.39
CA THR A 161 8.79 21.46 -10.68
C THR A 161 7.38 21.05 -11.09
N LYS A 162 6.99 19.82 -10.80
CA LYS A 162 5.67 19.25 -11.12
C LYS A 162 5.21 18.29 -10.04
N ILE A 163 3.89 18.30 -9.81
CA ILE A 163 3.19 17.32 -8.96
C ILE A 163 2.08 16.70 -9.78
N PHE A 164 1.91 15.39 -9.67
CA PHE A 164 0.80 14.67 -10.27
C PHE A 164 0.14 13.77 -9.26
N ARG A 165 -1.14 13.50 -9.44
CA ARG A 165 -1.92 12.50 -8.76
C ARG A 165 -2.45 11.48 -9.76
N TYR A 166 -2.66 10.25 -9.32
CA TYR A 166 -3.37 9.26 -10.12
C TYR A 166 -4.87 9.36 -9.88
N GLU A 167 -5.64 9.49 -10.97
CA GLU A 167 -7.10 9.36 -10.99
C GLU A 167 -7.45 8.14 -11.84
N GLY A 168 -7.72 7.01 -11.15
CA GLY A 168 -7.73 5.71 -11.78
C GLY A 168 -6.34 5.37 -12.35
N THR A 169 -6.25 5.18 -13.67
CA THR A 169 -4.98 4.89 -14.36
C THR A 169 -4.32 6.14 -14.97
N LYS A 170 -4.97 7.30 -14.90
CA LYS A 170 -4.47 8.55 -15.51
C LYS A 170 -3.66 9.36 -14.51
N LYS A 171 -2.53 9.88 -14.98
CA LYS A 171 -1.67 10.80 -14.25
C LYS A 171 -2.13 12.24 -14.51
N VAL A 172 -2.67 12.90 -13.49
CA VAL A 172 -3.26 14.24 -13.59
C VAL A 172 -2.37 15.24 -12.86
N PRO A 173 -1.98 16.37 -13.49
CA PRO A 173 -1.20 17.40 -12.82
C PRO A 173 -2.05 18.12 -11.76
N ILE A 174 -1.43 18.41 -10.61
CA ILE A 174 -2.02 19.16 -9.51
C ILE A 174 -1.06 20.24 -9.04
N GLU A 175 -1.58 21.32 -8.47
CA GLU A 175 -0.78 22.41 -7.91
C GLU A 175 -0.37 22.14 -6.46
N VAL A 176 -1.20 21.38 -5.74
CA VAL A 176 -1.04 21.13 -4.30
C VAL A 176 -1.36 19.67 -4.01
N GLY A 177 -0.45 18.99 -3.28
CA GLY A 177 -0.68 17.67 -2.70
C GLY A 177 -0.68 17.76 -1.18
N GLU A 178 -1.60 17.08 -0.50
CA GLU A 178 -1.75 17.11 0.96
C GLU A 178 -1.30 15.80 1.62
N ALA A 179 -1.02 15.86 2.90
CA ALA A 179 -0.71 14.69 3.70
C ALA A 179 -1.80 13.61 3.57
N GLY A 180 -1.38 12.40 3.19
CA GLY A 180 -2.23 11.26 2.81
C GLY A 180 -2.26 10.98 1.31
N ASP A 181 -2.04 11.97 0.46
CA ASP A 181 -2.02 11.79 -1.00
C ASP A 181 -0.83 10.95 -1.46
N ILE A 182 -1.06 10.11 -2.46
CA ILE A 182 -0.01 9.45 -3.23
C ILE A 182 0.26 10.30 -4.46
N VAL A 183 1.47 10.84 -4.54
CA VAL A 183 1.84 11.79 -5.59
C VAL A 183 3.07 11.33 -6.36
N VAL A 184 3.19 11.84 -7.57
CA VAL A 184 4.39 11.75 -8.39
C VAL A 184 4.99 13.16 -8.45
N ILE A 185 6.24 13.31 -8.05
CA ILE A 185 6.94 14.58 -8.04
C ILE A 185 8.16 14.55 -8.95
N ALA A 186 8.49 15.70 -9.54
CA ALA A 186 9.69 15.91 -10.33
C ALA A 186 10.43 17.17 -9.85
N GLY A 187 11.75 17.22 -10.08
CA GLY A 187 12.56 18.39 -9.74
C GLY A 187 13.81 18.07 -8.92
N LEU A 188 14.06 16.79 -8.62
CA LEU A 188 15.29 16.30 -7.99
C LEU A 188 16.00 15.33 -8.93
N GLU A 189 17.31 15.45 -9.06
CA GLU A 189 18.11 14.66 -10.01
C GLU A 189 18.80 13.47 -9.37
N LYS A 190 19.16 13.55 -8.09
CA LYS A 190 19.96 12.53 -7.38
C LYS A 190 19.17 11.71 -6.38
N ALA A 191 17.96 12.16 -6.01
CA ALA A 191 17.11 11.47 -5.04
C ALA A 191 16.71 10.07 -5.53
N ASN A 192 16.63 9.11 -4.61
CA ASN A 192 16.37 7.69 -4.87
C ASN A 192 15.16 7.16 -4.08
N VAL A 193 14.86 5.88 -4.31
CA VAL A 193 13.91 5.14 -3.49
C VAL A 193 14.45 5.05 -2.06
N ALA A 194 13.56 5.10 -1.07
CA ALA A 194 13.81 5.19 0.37
C ALA A 194 14.38 6.55 0.85
N ASP A 195 14.66 7.50 -0.02
CA ASP A 195 14.96 8.86 0.41
C ASP A 195 13.68 9.58 0.88
N THR A 196 13.84 10.44 1.88
CA THR A 196 12.79 11.36 2.34
C THR A 196 12.88 12.66 1.56
N ILE A 197 11.82 12.98 0.83
CA ILE A 197 11.69 14.26 0.14
C ILE A 197 10.93 15.21 1.05
N CYS A 198 11.50 16.36 1.34
CA CYS A 198 10.93 17.22 2.37
C CYS A 198 11.28 18.72 2.18
N ASP A 199 10.62 19.54 2.99
CA ASP A 199 10.98 20.94 3.19
C ASP A 199 12.43 21.10 3.69
N LEU A 200 13.04 22.23 3.40
CA LEU A 200 14.42 22.53 3.81
C LEU A 200 14.63 22.43 5.33
N ASN A 201 13.59 22.65 6.13
CA ASN A 201 13.63 22.67 7.59
C ASN A 201 13.53 21.27 8.24
N VAL A 202 13.18 20.23 7.47
CA VAL A 202 13.05 18.86 7.97
C VAL A 202 14.42 18.19 7.93
N ASN A 203 14.89 17.68 9.07
CA ASN A 203 16.20 17.01 9.17
C ASN A 203 16.10 15.53 9.57
N GLU A 204 14.93 15.08 9.98
CA GLU A 204 14.70 13.68 10.37
C GLU A 204 14.13 12.89 9.19
N PRO A 205 14.78 11.79 8.78
CA PRO A 205 14.27 10.95 7.71
C PRO A 205 13.04 10.17 8.16
N ILE A 206 12.11 9.94 7.23
CA ILE A 206 11.01 9.02 7.45
C ILE A 206 11.56 7.59 7.48
N SER A 207 11.16 6.82 8.50
CA SER A 207 11.54 5.41 8.59
C SER A 207 11.04 4.63 7.36
N ALA A 208 11.94 3.92 6.72
CA ALA A 208 11.65 3.06 5.59
C ALA A 208 12.11 1.63 5.87
N THR A 209 11.39 0.66 5.30
CA THR A 209 11.85 -0.73 5.29
C THR A 209 13.15 -0.81 4.49
N PRO A 210 14.20 -1.49 4.99
CA PRO A 210 15.43 -1.69 4.24
C PRO A 210 15.13 -2.34 2.88
N ILE A 211 15.76 -1.81 1.83
CA ILE A 211 15.69 -2.40 0.49
C ILE A 211 16.68 -3.54 0.44
N ASP A 212 16.20 -4.75 0.09
CA ASP A 212 17.08 -5.89 -0.11
C ASP A 212 18.05 -5.57 -1.27
N PRO A 213 19.34 -5.89 -1.13
CA PRO A 213 20.31 -5.69 -2.20
C PRO A 213 19.92 -6.51 -3.43
N PRO A 214 20.25 -6.06 -4.65
CA PRO A 214 19.95 -6.81 -5.87
C PRO A 214 20.65 -8.17 -5.83
N THR A 215 19.91 -9.22 -6.18
CA THR A 215 20.42 -10.60 -6.20
C THR A 215 21.35 -10.89 -7.38
N MET A 216 21.37 -10.03 -8.39
CA MET A 216 22.30 -10.09 -9.53
C MET A 216 22.81 -8.70 -9.87
N SER A 217 24.12 -8.62 -10.13
CA SER A 217 24.77 -7.47 -10.78
C SER A 217 25.07 -7.85 -12.23
N ILE A 218 24.70 -7.01 -13.17
CA ILE A 218 25.04 -7.14 -14.60
C ILE A 218 26.20 -6.21 -14.88
#